data_6d13f08a49d009516a8d872de18cec09
#
_entry.id   6d13f08a49d009516a8d872de18cec09
#
_cell.length_a   1.000
_cell.length_b   1.000
_cell.length_c   1.000
_cell.angle_alpha   90.00
_cell.angle_beta   90.00
_cell.angle_gamma   90.00
#
_symmetry.space_group_name_H-M   'P 1'
#
loop_
_entity.id
_entity.type
_entity.pdbx_description
1 polymer ?
#
loop_
_entity_poly.entity_id
_entity_poly.type
_entity_poly.pdbx_seq_one_letter_code
_entity_poly.pdbx_strand_id
1 'polypeptide(L)'
;GIVKCKEPFQKLYNQGMILGEDGVKMSKSRGNVINPDAIVEKYGADTLRVYEMFMGPLDAMKPWSTKAVDGARRFLERVYRLVTEVIQIDCNDQTLEKIYHQTVKKVTEDIESLHYNTAISQLMILTNEIYKYPILTKEYVEGYVKMIYPFAPHLGEELWEMLGHHQTITYENWPSYDNSKTINQEVTVVVQINGKLRDKLILLKKN
;
A
#
# COMPACT_ATOMS: atom_id res chain seq x y z
N GLY A 1 36.64 -9.51 -2.59
CA GLY A 1 35.64 -9.73 -1.59
C GLY A 1 34.27 -10.03 -2.20
N ILE A 2 33.33 -10.51 -1.37
CA ILE A 2 31.95 -10.83 -1.79
C ILE A 2 31.17 -9.54 -2.05
N VAL A 3 31.45 -8.48 -1.28
CA VAL A 3 30.83 -7.15 -1.41
C VAL A 3 31.86 -6.09 -1.79
N LYS A 4 31.40 -5.01 -2.46
CA LYS A 4 32.25 -3.92 -2.93
C LYS A 4 32.54 -2.85 -1.86
N CYS A 5 31.75 -2.82 -0.78
CA CYS A 5 31.88 -1.85 0.32
C CYS A 5 32.48 -2.48 1.56
N LYS A 6 33.08 -1.66 2.44
CA LYS A 6 33.64 -2.12 3.73
C LYS A 6 32.54 -2.46 4.74
N GLU A 7 31.47 -1.66 4.76
CA GLU A 7 30.30 -1.82 5.62
C GLU A 7 29.05 -1.95 4.77
N PRO A 8 28.48 -3.15 4.62
CA PRO A 8 27.31 -3.37 3.78
C PRO A 8 25.99 -2.91 4.43
N PHE A 9 25.96 -2.77 5.75
CA PHE A 9 24.76 -2.40 6.52
C PHE A 9 24.93 -1.03 7.14
N GLN A 10 24.22 -0.04 6.63
CA GLN A 10 24.31 1.35 7.09
C GLN A 10 23.30 1.70 8.19
N LYS A 11 22.22 0.92 8.32
CA LYS A 11 21.14 1.16 9.28
C LYS A 11 20.62 -0.16 9.84
N LEU A 12 20.52 -0.23 11.17
CA LEU A 12 19.83 -1.31 11.88
C LEU A 12 18.42 -0.83 12.25
N TYR A 13 17.41 -1.62 11.91
CA TYR A 13 16.04 -1.40 12.35
C TYR A 13 15.52 -2.66 13.04
N ASN A 14 15.12 -2.54 14.30
CA ASN A 14 14.62 -3.66 15.09
C ASN A 14 13.09 -3.70 14.96
N GLN A 15 12.58 -4.72 14.27
CA GLN A 15 11.13 -4.93 14.17
C GLN A 15 10.54 -5.56 15.42
N GLY A 16 9.24 -5.34 15.63
CA GLY A 16 8.45 -5.97 16.65
C GLY A 16 8.19 -7.46 16.36
N MET A 17 7.82 -8.19 17.40
CA MET A 17 7.54 -9.61 17.32
C MET A 17 6.09 -9.85 16.89
N ILE A 18 5.86 -10.81 16.00
CA ILE A 18 4.53 -11.34 15.71
C ILE A 18 4.21 -12.41 16.75
N LEU A 19 3.12 -12.21 17.46
CA LEU A 19 2.61 -13.10 18.49
C LEU A 19 1.62 -14.11 17.89
N GLY A 20 1.34 -15.19 18.60
CA GLY A 20 0.23 -16.08 18.24
C GLY A 20 -1.14 -15.37 18.29
N GLU A 21 -2.19 -16.00 17.80
CA GLU A 21 -3.57 -15.46 17.89
C GLU A 21 -4.03 -15.24 19.34
N ASP A 22 -3.42 -15.95 20.28
CA ASP A 22 -3.61 -15.83 21.74
C ASP A 22 -2.88 -14.60 22.34
N GLY A 23 -2.18 -13.81 21.52
CA GLY A 23 -1.40 -12.65 21.96
C GLY A 23 -0.12 -13.01 22.72
N VAL A 24 0.31 -14.26 22.71
CA VAL A 24 1.51 -14.75 23.40
C VAL A 24 2.59 -15.09 22.38
N LYS A 25 3.87 -14.99 22.80
CA LYS A 25 5.01 -15.40 21.97
C LYS A 25 4.81 -16.82 21.44
N MET A 26 4.97 -16.98 20.12
CA MET A 26 4.88 -18.27 19.47
C MET A 26 5.97 -19.23 19.98
N SER A 27 5.56 -20.47 20.30
CA SER A 27 6.50 -21.54 20.63
C SER A 27 5.93 -22.89 20.24
N LYS A 28 6.81 -23.81 19.84
CA LYS A 28 6.43 -25.21 19.49
C LYS A 28 5.75 -25.92 20.66
N SER A 29 6.24 -25.68 21.90
CA SER A 29 5.66 -26.28 23.11
C SER A 29 4.24 -25.83 23.43
N ARG A 30 3.81 -24.67 22.95
CA ARG A 30 2.46 -24.13 23.12
C ARG A 30 1.53 -24.49 21.95
N GLY A 31 2.08 -24.96 20.84
CA GLY A 31 1.27 -25.27 19.64
C GLY A 31 0.66 -24.05 18.96
N ASN A 32 1.12 -22.83 19.28
CA ASN A 32 0.58 -21.57 18.72
C ASN A 32 1.44 -20.99 17.60
N VAL A 33 2.33 -21.81 17.02
CA VAL A 33 3.20 -21.39 15.90
C VAL A 33 2.40 -21.38 14.62
N ILE A 34 2.47 -20.27 13.90
CA ILE A 34 1.96 -20.15 12.52
C ILE A 34 3.10 -20.50 11.57
N ASN A 35 2.89 -21.49 10.71
CA ASN A 35 3.85 -21.84 9.66
C ASN A 35 3.62 -20.98 8.42
N PRO A 36 4.60 -20.15 8.02
CA PRO A 36 4.50 -19.33 6.81
C PRO A 36 4.22 -20.16 5.55
N ASP A 37 4.81 -21.35 5.41
CA ASP A 37 4.63 -22.20 4.23
C ASP A 37 3.14 -22.56 4.02
N ALA A 38 2.43 -22.90 5.09
CA ALA A 38 1.00 -23.20 5.02
C ALA A 38 0.16 -21.97 4.62
N ILE A 39 0.59 -20.77 5.03
CA ILE A 39 -0.08 -19.52 4.62
C ILE A 39 0.21 -19.22 3.14
N VAL A 40 1.46 -19.39 2.71
CA VAL A 40 1.84 -19.19 1.30
C VAL A 40 1.12 -20.19 0.39
N GLU A 41 1.04 -21.46 0.77
CA GLU A 41 0.31 -22.48 0.00
C GLU A 41 -1.17 -22.15 -0.15
N LYS A 42 -1.81 -21.66 0.92
CA LYS A 42 -3.24 -21.35 0.93
C LYS A 42 -3.59 -20.00 0.29
N TYR A 43 -2.80 -18.96 0.54
CA TYR A 43 -3.15 -17.58 0.21
C TYR A 43 -2.21 -16.92 -0.80
N GLY A 44 -1.03 -17.49 -1.05
CA GLY A 44 0.03 -16.92 -1.87
C GLY A 44 1.01 -16.04 -1.09
N ALA A 45 2.24 -15.95 -1.58
CA ALA A 45 3.32 -15.20 -0.94
C ALA A 45 3.02 -13.70 -0.83
N ASP A 46 2.44 -13.10 -1.86
CA ASP A 46 2.10 -11.67 -1.87
C ASP A 46 1.06 -11.33 -0.80
N THR A 47 0.12 -12.22 -0.53
CA THR A 47 -0.87 -12.04 0.54
C THR A 47 -0.20 -12.02 1.91
N LEU A 48 0.72 -12.95 2.17
CA LEU A 48 1.49 -12.97 3.41
C LEU A 48 2.32 -11.68 3.58
N ARG A 49 3.03 -11.26 2.53
CA ARG A 49 3.82 -10.02 2.54
C ARG A 49 2.97 -8.80 2.86
N VAL A 50 1.86 -8.61 2.14
CA VAL A 50 0.94 -7.48 2.38
C VAL A 50 0.37 -7.53 3.79
N TYR A 51 -0.03 -8.71 4.27
CA TYR A 51 -0.55 -8.87 5.62
C TYR A 51 0.48 -8.46 6.69
N GLU A 52 1.71 -8.99 6.64
CA GLU A 52 2.75 -8.69 7.62
C GLU A 52 3.13 -7.20 7.63
N MET A 53 3.20 -6.57 6.46
CA MET A 53 3.50 -5.14 6.33
C MET A 53 2.32 -4.25 6.73
N PHE A 54 1.08 -4.74 6.61
CA PHE A 54 -0.14 -3.97 6.90
C PHE A 54 -0.60 -4.05 8.36
N MET A 55 -0.27 -5.10 9.09
CA MET A 55 -0.83 -5.40 10.43
C MET A 55 -0.49 -4.36 11.51
N GLY A 56 0.36 -3.36 11.22
CA GLY A 56 0.69 -2.24 12.12
C GLY A 56 2.12 -1.75 11.97
N PRO A 57 2.56 -0.79 12.81
CA PRO A 57 3.94 -0.27 12.79
C PRO A 57 4.96 -1.40 12.90
N LEU A 58 6.06 -1.30 12.14
CA LEU A 58 7.03 -2.39 12.00
C LEU A 58 7.73 -2.75 13.34
N ASP A 59 7.90 -1.78 14.23
CA ASP A 59 8.53 -1.93 15.54
C ASP A 59 7.58 -2.39 16.66
N ALA A 60 6.28 -2.43 16.42
CA ALA A 60 5.28 -2.84 17.39
C ALA A 60 5.09 -4.36 17.43
N MET A 61 4.92 -4.92 18.64
CA MET A 61 4.45 -6.31 18.80
C MET A 61 2.98 -6.41 18.42
N LYS A 62 2.63 -7.45 17.66
CA LYS A 62 1.28 -7.62 17.07
C LYS A 62 0.84 -9.07 17.12
N PRO A 63 -0.43 -9.36 17.53
CA PRO A 63 -0.97 -10.71 17.44
C PRO A 63 -1.28 -11.07 15.99
N TRP A 64 -1.04 -12.32 15.64
CA TRP A 64 -1.51 -12.87 14.36
C TRP A 64 -3.03 -12.88 14.29
N SER A 65 -3.57 -12.68 13.09
CA SER A 65 -5.00 -12.79 12.82
C SER A 65 -5.24 -13.43 11.45
N THR A 66 -5.63 -14.68 11.42
CA THR A 66 -5.95 -15.38 10.16
C THR A 66 -7.08 -14.69 9.39
N LYS A 67 -8.06 -14.11 10.09
CA LYS A 67 -9.12 -13.31 9.46
C LYS A 67 -8.60 -12.08 8.73
N ALA A 68 -7.54 -11.45 9.23
CA ALA A 68 -6.95 -10.29 8.58
C ALA A 68 -6.11 -10.68 7.35
N VAL A 69 -5.56 -11.91 7.29
CA VAL A 69 -4.94 -12.46 6.06
C VAL A 69 -5.95 -12.52 4.92
N ASP A 70 -7.20 -12.96 5.18
CA ASP A 70 -8.29 -12.93 4.17
C ASP A 70 -8.56 -11.50 3.66
N GLY A 71 -8.40 -10.49 4.53
CA GLY A 71 -8.51 -9.08 4.14
C GLY A 71 -7.43 -8.65 3.16
N ALA A 72 -6.17 -9.04 3.41
CA ALA A 72 -5.05 -8.78 2.50
C ALA A 72 -5.25 -9.48 1.14
N ARG A 73 -5.70 -10.74 1.14
CA ARG A 73 -6.02 -11.48 -0.09
C ARG A 73 -7.08 -10.76 -0.91
N ARG A 74 -8.20 -10.39 -0.30
CA ARG A 74 -9.27 -9.64 -1.00
C ARG A 74 -8.80 -8.30 -1.55
N PHE A 75 -7.89 -7.62 -0.87
CA PHE A 75 -7.30 -6.38 -1.40
C PHE A 75 -6.52 -6.64 -2.69
N LEU A 76 -5.65 -7.66 -2.72
CA LEU A 76 -4.87 -8.02 -3.92
C LEU A 76 -5.77 -8.47 -5.07
N GLU A 77 -6.81 -9.26 -4.80
CA GLU A 77 -7.81 -9.65 -5.81
C GLU A 77 -8.54 -8.44 -6.39
N ARG A 78 -8.86 -7.44 -5.55
CA ARG A 78 -9.44 -6.18 -6.03
C ARG A 78 -8.47 -5.38 -6.88
N VAL A 79 -7.17 -5.34 -6.52
CA VAL A 79 -6.12 -4.70 -7.33
C VAL A 79 -6.03 -5.36 -8.69
N TYR A 80 -5.99 -6.70 -8.74
CA TYR A 80 -5.95 -7.46 -9.99
C TYR A 80 -7.15 -7.10 -10.89
N ARG A 81 -8.37 -7.26 -10.38
CA ARG A 81 -9.59 -6.95 -11.14
C ARG A 81 -9.66 -5.49 -11.56
N LEU A 82 -9.19 -4.58 -10.72
CA LEU A 82 -9.18 -3.15 -11.04
C LEU A 82 -8.39 -2.87 -12.32
N VAL A 83 -7.17 -3.39 -12.42
CA VAL A 83 -6.27 -3.15 -13.54
C VAL A 83 -6.71 -3.93 -14.80
N THR A 84 -7.22 -5.16 -14.64
CA THR A 84 -7.53 -6.06 -15.77
C THR A 84 -8.93 -5.89 -16.34
N GLU A 85 -9.90 -5.48 -15.52
CA GLU A 85 -11.32 -5.50 -15.92
C GLU A 85 -12.02 -4.14 -15.81
N VAL A 86 -11.56 -3.24 -14.93
CA VAL A 86 -12.33 -2.07 -14.52
C VAL A 86 -11.79 -0.78 -15.10
N ILE A 87 -10.46 -0.58 -15.08
CA ILE A 87 -9.83 0.66 -15.53
C ILE A 87 -10.01 0.85 -17.05
N GLN A 88 -10.44 2.07 -17.41
CA GLN A 88 -10.47 2.57 -18.78
C GLN A 88 -9.36 3.62 -18.92
N ILE A 89 -8.54 3.47 -19.96
CA ILE A 89 -7.43 4.40 -20.20
C ILE A 89 -7.91 5.55 -21.06
N ASP A 90 -7.85 6.78 -20.53
CA ASP A 90 -8.04 8.03 -21.25
C ASP A 90 -6.90 9.00 -20.91
N CYS A 91 -6.12 9.40 -21.91
CA CYS A 91 -4.96 10.27 -21.72
C CYS A 91 -5.32 11.74 -21.36
N ASN A 92 -6.58 12.13 -21.44
CA ASN A 92 -7.04 13.48 -21.11
C ASN A 92 -7.75 13.57 -19.76
N ASP A 93 -8.03 12.44 -19.09
CA ASP A 93 -8.72 12.46 -17.81
C ASP A 93 -7.79 12.85 -16.66
N GLN A 94 -8.22 13.84 -15.88
CA GLN A 94 -7.48 14.37 -14.72
C GLN A 94 -8.28 14.24 -13.41
N THR A 95 -9.38 13.52 -13.42
CA THR A 95 -10.30 13.41 -12.25
C THR A 95 -9.59 12.90 -11.01
N LEU A 96 -8.69 11.93 -11.15
CA LEU A 96 -7.93 11.36 -10.05
C LEU A 96 -6.50 11.91 -9.91
N GLU A 97 -6.11 12.92 -10.70
CA GLU A 97 -4.76 13.47 -10.70
C GLU A 97 -4.27 13.82 -9.29
N LYS A 98 -5.06 14.58 -8.55
CA LYS A 98 -4.71 15.02 -7.20
C LYS A 98 -4.48 13.86 -6.25
N ILE A 99 -5.44 12.94 -6.14
CA ILE A 99 -5.31 11.79 -5.22
C ILE A 99 -4.17 10.87 -5.65
N TYR A 100 -3.89 10.75 -6.95
CA TYR A 100 -2.75 10.01 -7.45
C TYR A 100 -1.43 10.62 -6.96
N HIS A 101 -1.19 11.92 -7.19
CA HIS A 101 0.04 12.59 -6.75
C HIS A 101 0.19 12.59 -5.22
N GLN A 102 -0.90 12.77 -4.47
CA GLN A 102 -0.91 12.62 -3.01
C GLN A 102 -0.50 11.20 -2.58
N THR A 103 -0.98 10.18 -3.31
CA THR A 103 -0.66 8.79 -3.01
C THR A 103 0.79 8.48 -3.32
N VAL A 104 1.32 8.89 -4.50
CA VAL A 104 2.74 8.70 -4.83
C VAL A 104 3.62 9.32 -3.74
N LYS A 105 3.35 10.58 -3.37
CA LYS A 105 4.09 11.28 -2.30
C LYS A 105 4.04 10.50 -0.99
N LYS A 106 2.84 10.18 -0.51
CA LYS A 106 2.64 9.50 0.78
C LYS A 106 3.29 8.13 0.82
N VAL A 107 3.13 7.33 -0.23
CA VAL A 107 3.73 5.98 -0.32
C VAL A 107 5.25 6.06 -0.36
N THR A 108 5.83 7.03 -1.08
CA THR A 108 7.28 7.25 -1.12
C THR A 108 7.83 7.56 0.27
N GLU A 109 7.27 8.58 0.94
CA GLU A 109 7.68 9.00 2.28
C GLU A 109 7.52 7.86 3.32
N ASP A 110 6.45 7.09 3.22
CA ASP A 110 6.17 5.98 4.13
C ASP A 110 7.13 4.80 3.92
N ILE A 111 7.48 4.46 2.67
CA ILE A 111 8.47 3.40 2.38
C ILE A 111 9.84 3.81 2.91
N GLU A 112 10.29 5.04 2.66
CA GLU A 112 11.56 5.57 3.16
C GLU A 112 11.65 5.56 4.68
N SER A 113 10.51 5.80 5.35
CA SER A 113 10.39 5.81 6.82
C SER A 113 10.03 4.47 7.42
N LEU A 114 9.88 3.39 6.63
CA LEU A 114 9.47 2.04 7.04
C LEU A 114 8.05 2.00 7.65
N HIS A 115 7.18 2.93 7.26
CA HIS A 115 5.76 2.99 7.65
C HIS A 115 4.87 2.22 6.65
N TYR A 116 5.18 0.96 6.41
CA TYR A 116 4.52 0.15 5.37
C TYR A 116 3.01 0.03 5.54
N ASN A 117 2.53 -0.02 6.78
CA ASN A 117 1.10 -0.11 7.09
C ASN A 117 0.31 1.13 6.61
N THR A 118 0.88 2.32 6.72
CA THR A 118 0.24 3.56 6.23
C THR A 118 0.37 3.69 4.72
N ALA A 119 1.47 3.24 4.12
CA ALA A 119 1.62 3.14 2.67
C ALA A 119 0.54 2.25 2.05
N ILE A 120 0.33 1.04 2.59
CA ILE A 120 -0.70 0.11 2.13
C ILE A 120 -2.11 0.70 2.34
N SER A 121 -2.36 1.37 3.48
CA SER A 121 -3.63 2.08 3.72
C SER A 121 -3.90 3.13 2.63
N GLN A 122 -2.88 3.90 2.25
CA GLN A 122 -3.01 4.91 1.20
C GLN A 122 -3.29 4.27 -0.17
N LEU A 123 -2.65 3.14 -0.48
CA LEU A 123 -2.94 2.37 -1.70
C LEU A 123 -4.38 1.85 -1.72
N MET A 124 -4.91 1.40 -0.57
CA MET A 124 -6.32 1.01 -0.45
C MET A 124 -7.27 2.19 -0.69
N ILE A 125 -6.93 3.40 -0.21
CA ILE A 125 -7.70 4.62 -0.48
C ILE A 125 -7.71 4.92 -1.97
N LEU A 126 -6.55 4.94 -2.64
CA LEU A 126 -6.48 5.17 -4.08
C LEU A 126 -7.26 4.11 -4.86
N THR A 127 -7.13 2.83 -4.49
CA THR A 127 -7.91 1.73 -5.07
C THR A 127 -9.41 2.00 -5.01
N ASN A 128 -9.91 2.46 -3.86
CA ASN A 128 -11.33 2.78 -3.68
C ASN A 128 -11.75 3.97 -4.54
N GLU A 129 -10.92 5.00 -4.68
CA GLU A 129 -11.24 6.15 -5.55
C GLU A 129 -11.24 5.75 -7.03
N ILE A 130 -10.31 4.89 -7.48
CA ILE A 130 -10.31 4.38 -8.85
C ILE A 130 -11.59 3.56 -9.13
N TYR A 131 -12.07 2.75 -8.18
CA TYR A 131 -13.34 2.04 -8.35
C TYR A 131 -14.56 2.96 -8.50
N LYS A 132 -14.52 4.16 -7.95
CA LYS A 132 -15.59 5.17 -8.12
C LYS A 132 -15.49 5.89 -9.47
N TYR A 133 -14.27 6.12 -9.94
CA TYR A 133 -13.95 6.85 -11.17
C TYR A 133 -12.90 6.07 -11.97
N PRO A 134 -13.30 5.03 -12.72
CA PRO A 134 -12.36 4.07 -13.28
C PRO A 134 -11.70 4.55 -14.59
N ILE A 135 -11.45 5.84 -14.73
CA ILE A 135 -10.79 6.42 -15.89
C ILE A 135 -9.46 7.00 -15.43
N LEU A 136 -8.36 6.55 -16.03
CA LEU A 136 -7.01 7.04 -15.74
C LEU A 136 -6.17 7.16 -16.99
N THR A 137 -5.11 7.98 -16.90
CA THR A 137 -4.05 7.94 -17.92
C THR A 137 -3.23 6.66 -17.79
N LYS A 138 -2.62 6.21 -18.88
CA LYS A 138 -1.73 5.04 -18.87
C LYS A 138 -0.60 5.22 -17.84
N GLU A 139 0.00 6.41 -17.75
CA GLU A 139 1.04 6.76 -16.78
C GLU A 139 0.58 6.50 -15.33
N TYR A 140 -0.64 6.88 -14.99
CA TYR A 140 -1.16 6.69 -13.62
C TYR A 140 -1.47 5.22 -13.32
N VAL A 141 -1.92 4.45 -14.30
CA VAL A 141 -2.09 2.99 -14.14
C VAL A 141 -0.74 2.32 -13.91
N GLU A 142 0.26 2.63 -14.73
CA GLU A 142 1.62 2.12 -14.56
C GLU A 142 2.24 2.52 -13.23
N GLY A 143 2.09 3.79 -12.83
CA GLY A 143 2.55 4.27 -11.53
C GLY A 143 1.86 3.59 -10.35
N TYR A 144 0.55 3.30 -10.47
CA TYR A 144 -0.18 2.53 -9.47
C TYR A 144 0.39 1.10 -9.32
N VAL A 145 0.64 0.41 -10.42
CA VAL A 145 1.26 -0.93 -10.40
C VAL A 145 2.66 -0.88 -9.81
N LYS A 146 3.46 0.13 -10.16
CA LYS A 146 4.80 0.36 -9.57
C LYS A 146 4.74 0.55 -8.05
N MET A 147 3.71 1.23 -7.52
CA MET A 147 3.54 1.39 -6.07
C MET A 147 3.06 0.11 -5.37
N ILE A 148 2.35 -0.78 -6.04
CA ILE A 148 1.91 -2.09 -5.51
C ILE A 148 3.11 -3.07 -5.46
N TYR A 149 4.00 -3.00 -6.44
CA TYR A 149 5.08 -3.97 -6.64
C TYR A 149 5.96 -4.26 -5.40
N PRO A 150 6.43 -3.29 -4.60
CA PRO A 150 7.25 -3.57 -3.42
C PRO A 150 6.55 -4.45 -2.37
N PHE A 151 5.23 -4.38 -2.29
CA PHE A 151 4.41 -5.13 -1.35
C PHE A 151 3.97 -6.48 -1.90
N ALA A 152 3.66 -6.54 -3.19
CA ALA A 152 3.13 -7.71 -3.89
C ALA A 152 3.87 -7.92 -5.23
N PRO A 153 5.13 -8.44 -5.21
CA PRO A 153 5.97 -8.48 -6.38
C PRO A 153 5.45 -9.41 -7.48
N HIS A 154 4.85 -10.53 -7.15
CA HIS A 154 4.32 -11.44 -8.18
C HIS A 154 3.11 -10.81 -8.89
N LEU A 155 2.20 -10.19 -8.14
CA LEU A 155 1.08 -9.46 -8.71
C LEU A 155 1.55 -8.27 -9.54
N GLY A 156 2.56 -7.54 -9.06
CA GLY A 156 3.10 -6.38 -9.78
C GLY A 156 3.72 -6.76 -11.12
N GLU A 157 4.50 -7.83 -11.20
CA GLU A 157 5.08 -8.34 -12.47
C GLU A 157 3.97 -8.79 -13.43
N GLU A 158 2.99 -9.55 -12.96
CA GLU A 158 1.84 -10.01 -13.77
C GLU A 158 1.08 -8.83 -14.38
N LEU A 159 0.71 -7.85 -13.55
CA LEU A 159 0.00 -6.66 -14.02
C LEU A 159 0.86 -5.82 -14.98
N TRP A 160 2.16 -5.76 -14.75
CA TRP A 160 3.09 -5.05 -15.62
C TRP A 160 3.19 -5.68 -17.01
N GLU A 161 3.25 -7.00 -17.09
CA GLU A 161 3.20 -7.74 -18.35
C GLU A 161 1.86 -7.53 -19.07
N MET A 162 0.73 -7.58 -18.34
CA MET A 162 -0.62 -7.34 -18.90
C MET A 162 -0.80 -5.92 -19.45
N LEU A 163 -0.05 -4.92 -18.95
CA LEU A 163 -0.01 -3.55 -19.48
C LEU A 163 0.84 -3.43 -20.76
N GLY A 164 1.44 -4.53 -21.23
CA GLY A 164 2.19 -4.62 -22.47
C GLY A 164 3.70 -4.44 -22.32
N HIS A 165 4.24 -4.54 -21.12
CA HIS A 165 5.67 -4.49 -20.85
C HIS A 165 6.28 -5.89 -20.84
N HIS A 166 7.41 -6.08 -21.54
CA HIS A 166 8.08 -7.38 -21.68
C HIS A 166 9.33 -7.52 -20.80
N GLN A 167 9.70 -6.46 -20.09
CA GLN A 167 10.82 -6.45 -19.14
C GLN A 167 10.28 -6.36 -17.72
N THR A 168 11.05 -6.85 -16.76
CA THR A 168 10.67 -6.80 -15.35
C THR A 168 10.48 -5.37 -14.86
N ILE A 169 9.47 -5.15 -14.05
CA ILE A 169 9.20 -3.89 -13.37
C ILE A 169 10.30 -3.50 -12.35
N THR A 170 11.12 -4.47 -11.94
CA THR A 170 12.16 -4.31 -10.90
C THR A 170 13.10 -3.12 -11.15
N TYR A 171 13.42 -2.86 -12.42
CA TYR A 171 14.39 -1.82 -12.80
C TYR A 171 13.73 -0.54 -13.31
N GLU A 172 12.41 -0.48 -13.26
CA GLU A 172 11.65 0.69 -13.65
C GLU A 172 11.80 1.84 -12.65
N ASN A 173 11.79 3.06 -13.15
CA ASN A 173 11.83 4.24 -12.30
C ASN A 173 10.56 4.32 -11.44
N TRP A 174 10.75 4.67 -10.16
CA TRP A 174 9.66 4.96 -9.24
C TRP A 174 8.80 6.12 -9.77
N PRO A 175 7.47 6.08 -9.60
CA PRO A 175 6.61 7.16 -10.07
C PRO A 175 6.93 8.48 -9.39
N SER A 176 6.96 9.55 -10.17
CA SER A 176 7.17 10.91 -9.67
C SER A 176 5.85 11.57 -9.27
N TYR A 177 5.92 12.58 -8.40
CA TYR A 177 4.76 13.39 -8.06
C TYR A 177 5.06 14.88 -8.19
N ASP A 178 4.03 15.66 -8.51
CA ASP A 178 4.07 17.11 -8.53
C ASP A 178 3.47 17.66 -7.23
N ASN A 179 4.28 18.36 -6.44
CA ASN A 179 3.83 18.95 -5.18
C ASN A 179 2.69 19.95 -5.37
N SER A 180 2.65 20.70 -6.48
CA SER A 180 1.58 21.66 -6.76
C SER A 180 0.22 20.99 -6.89
N LYS A 181 0.19 19.74 -7.37
CA LYS A 181 -1.01 18.92 -7.56
C LYS A 181 -1.45 18.19 -6.27
N THR A 182 -0.62 18.19 -5.23
CA THR A 182 -0.96 17.55 -3.93
C THR A 182 -1.73 18.47 -2.99
N ILE A 183 -1.80 19.76 -3.27
CA ILE A 183 -2.34 20.77 -2.36
C ILE A 183 -3.87 20.68 -2.29
N ASN A 184 -4.40 20.56 -1.07
CA ASN A 184 -5.82 20.75 -0.82
C ASN A 184 -6.13 22.25 -0.87
N GLN A 185 -6.83 22.69 -1.91
CA GLN A 185 -7.37 24.06 -1.97
C GLN A 185 -8.53 24.25 -0.99
N GLU A 186 -9.10 23.18 -0.49
CA GLU A 186 -10.22 23.16 0.44
C GLU A 186 -9.80 22.63 1.81
N VAL A 187 -10.28 23.30 2.86
CA VAL A 187 -10.14 22.85 4.25
C VAL A 187 -11.54 22.58 4.81
N THR A 188 -11.73 21.37 5.31
CA THR A 188 -12.98 21.05 6.04
C THR A 188 -12.84 21.49 7.49
N VAL A 189 -13.61 22.51 7.87
CA VAL A 189 -13.74 22.96 9.25
C VAL A 189 -14.94 22.27 9.89
N VAL A 190 -14.64 21.55 10.96
CA VAL A 190 -15.66 20.83 11.73
C VAL A 190 -16.26 21.74 12.77
N VAL A 191 -17.58 21.96 12.72
CA VAL A 191 -18.32 22.73 13.73
C VAL A 191 -18.84 21.78 14.80
N GLN A 192 -18.45 22.02 16.04
CA GLN A 192 -18.88 21.25 17.19
C GLN A 192 -19.60 22.15 18.23
N ILE A 193 -20.66 21.62 18.79
CA ILE A 193 -21.35 22.24 19.95
C ILE A 193 -21.35 21.20 21.08
N ASN A 194 -20.78 21.60 22.22
CA ASN A 194 -20.61 20.72 23.38
C ASN A 194 -19.94 19.39 23.06
N GLY A 195 -18.85 19.40 22.21
CA GLY A 195 -18.11 18.22 21.80
C GLY A 195 -18.82 17.31 20.79
N LYS A 196 -20.02 17.64 20.36
CA LYS A 196 -20.78 16.90 19.34
C LYS A 196 -20.67 17.58 17.98
N LEU A 197 -20.31 16.81 16.96
CA LEU A 197 -20.30 17.26 15.57
C LEU A 197 -21.71 17.75 15.18
N ARG A 198 -21.79 18.97 14.63
CA ARG A 198 -23.05 19.57 14.17
C ARG A 198 -23.03 19.85 12.68
N ASP A 199 -21.89 20.29 12.16
CA ASP A 199 -21.76 20.64 10.75
C ASP A 199 -20.32 20.53 10.27
N LYS A 200 -20.14 20.54 8.94
CA LYS A 200 -18.84 20.58 8.26
C LYS A 200 -18.87 21.69 7.22
N LEU A 201 -18.02 22.68 7.38
CA LEU A 201 -17.84 23.76 6.43
C LEU A 201 -16.64 23.47 5.53
N ILE A 202 -16.83 23.55 4.22
CA ILE A 202 -15.74 23.48 3.25
C ILE A 202 -15.33 24.91 2.91
N LEU A 203 -14.11 25.27 3.26
CA LEU A 203 -13.55 26.59 3.01
C LEU A 203 -12.36 26.49 2.04
N LEU A 204 -12.27 27.43 1.10
CA LEU A 204 -11.09 27.56 0.25
C LEU A 204 -9.94 28.11 1.09
N LYS A 205 -8.78 27.47 1.00
CA LYS A 205 -7.56 27.93 1.63
C LYS A 205 -7.12 29.21 0.91
N LYS A 206 -7.16 30.38 1.61
CA LYS A 206 -6.51 31.58 1.07
C LYS A 206 -4.99 31.38 1.09
N ASN A 207 -4.36 31.61 -0.06
CA ASN A 207 -2.91 31.73 -0.17
C ASN A 207 -2.41 32.93 0.65
#